data_542af29b3a7a87230f5574066219594c
#
_entry.id   542af29b3a7a87230f5574066219594c
#
_cell.length_a   1.000
_cell.length_b   1.000
_cell.length_c   1.000
_cell.angle_alpha   90.00
_cell.angle_beta   90.00
_cell.angle_gamma   90.00
#
_symmetry.space_group_name_H-M   'P 1'
#
loop_
_entity.id
_entity.type
_entity.pdbx_description
1 polymer ?
#
loop_
_entity_poly.entity_id
_entity_poly.type
_entity_poly.pdbx_seq_one_letter_code
_entity_poly.pdbx_strand_id
1 'polypeptide(L)'
;MTAAEILQTYGDSISTYATQFGLDPNEIASVIQTESSGNPNAFRAEAKYPPGSYGLMQILYTTAQALGYTGTPDGLFDPDTNIKYGSQLWAQLKARFGDDPAALYSAYNSGSATAYQTNADVASNVQRFLSNLDSLVSEAASAISQNPETSGLIVLALLGLLLLSRK
;
A
#
# COMPACT_ATOMS: atom_id res chain seq x y z
N MET A 1 10.37 3.62 8.43
CA MET A 1 10.07 4.75 7.51
C MET A 1 8.61 5.13 7.66
N THR A 2 8.31 6.43 7.68
CA THR A 2 6.94 6.94 7.53
C THR A 2 6.45 6.73 6.09
N ALA A 3 5.14 6.85 5.83
CA ALA A 3 4.61 6.75 4.47
C ALA A 3 5.15 7.87 3.55
N ALA A 4 5.41 9.07 4.10
CA ALA A 4 6.05 10.15 3.35
C ALA A 4 7.49 9.81 2.94
N GLU A 5 8.29 9.25 3.83
CA GLU A 5 9.65 8.77 3.51
C GLU A 5 9.63 7.61 2.50
N ILE A 6 8.62 6.75 2.55
CA ILE A 6 8.40 5.66 1.58
C ILE A 6 8.11 6.24 0.19
N LEU A 7 7.26 7.27 0.09
CA LEU A 7 7.01 7.98 -1.17
C LEU A 7 8.27 8.67 -1.72
N GLN A 8 9.13 9.18 -0.85
CA GLN A 8 10.42 9.75 -1.28
C GLN A 8 11.39 8.67 -1.79
N THR A 9 11.40 7.51 -1.16
CA THR A 9 12.37 6.44 -1.46
C THR A 9 11.95 5.58 -2.63
N TYR A 10 10.66 5.22 -2.72
CA TYR A 10 10.10 4.30 -3.71
C TYR A 10 9.06 4.96 -4.64
N GLY A 11 9.01 6.29 -4.68
CA GLY A 11 7.98 7.07 -5.37
C GLY A 11 7.84 6.75 -6.85
N ASP A 12 8.94 6.48 -7.55
CA ASP A 12 8.91 6.14 -8.97
C ASP A 12 8.15 4.82 -9.23
N SER A 13 8.47 3.76 -8.48
CA SER A 13 7.76 2.48 -8.57
C SER A 13 6.30 2.60 -8.12
N ILE A 14 6.06 3.28 -7.00
CA ILE A 14 4.70 3.51 -6.48
C ILE A 14 3.86 4.27 -7.51
N SER A 15 4.36 5.37 -8.07
CA SER A 15 3.67 6.16 -9.08
C SER A 15 3.39 5.37 -10.37
N THR A 16 4.37 4.58 -10.79
CA THR A 16 4.24 3.70 -11.98
C THR A 16 3.08 2.73 -11.81
N TYR A 17 3.04 1.98 -10.71
CA TYR A 17 2.02 0.96 -10.50
C TYR A 17 0.69 1.52 -10.01
N ALA A 18 0.69 2.66 -9.28
CA ALA A 18 -0.54 3.41 -9.00
C ALA A 18 -1.23 3.84 -10.30
N THR A 19 -0.47 4.42 -11.24
CA THR A 19 -0.99 4.81 -12.56
C THR A 19 -1.47 3.60 -13.36
N GLN A 20 -0.67 2.53 -13.40
CA GLN A 20 -0.99 1.31 -14.16
C GLN A 20 -2.29 0.65 -13.68
N PHE A 21 -2.54 0.65 -12.38
CA PHE A 21 -3.66 -0.07 -11.78
C PHE A 21 -4.81 0.85 -11.31
N GLY A 22 -4.70 2.16 -11.50
CA GLY A 22 -5.73 3.13 -11.08
C GLY A 22 -5.88 3.24 -9.57
N LEU A 23 -4.76 3.27 -8.84
CA LEU A 23 -4.69 3.30 -7.38
C LEU A 23 -4.25 4.67 -6.85
N ASP A 24 -4.54 4.93 -5.58
CA ASP A 24 -3.96 6.05 -4.84
C ASP A 24 -2.55 5.66 -4.35
N PRO A 25 -1.47 6.38 -4.74
CA PRO A 25 -0.13 6.13 -4.24
C PRO A 25 -0.01 6.26 -2.73
N ASN A 26 -0.86 7.05 -2.07
CA ASN A 26 -0.88 7.18 -0.62
C ASN A 26 -1.36 5.88 0.05
N GLU A 27 -2.34 5.18 -0.55
CA GLU A 27 -2.77 3.86 -0.08
C GLU A 27 -1.61 2.86 -0.16
N ILE A 28 -0.87 2.81 -1.29
CA ILE A 28 0.28 1.90 -1.47
C ILE A 28 1.37 2.20 -0.43
N ALA A 29 1.74 3.47 -0.24
CA ALA A 29 2.75 3.86 0.74
C ALA A 29 2.33 3.50 2.18
N SER A 30 1.05 3.67 2.51
CA SER A 30 0.48 3.32 3.82
C SER A 30 0.44 1.82 4.06
N VAL A 31 0.18 1.01 3.03
CA VAL A 31 0.33 -0.46 3.08
C VAL A 31 1.78 -0.82 3.37
N ILE A 32 2.75 -0.28 2.62
CA ILE A 32 4.19 -0.55 2.82
C ILE A 32 4.62 -0.19 4.24
N GLN A 33 4.20 0.97 4.76
CA GLN A 33 4.52 1.37 6.14
C GLN A 33 3.95 0.36 7.14
N THR A 34 2.72 -0.07 6.94
CA THR A 34 2.02 -0.97 7.87
C THR A 34 2.62 -2.38 7.85
N GLU A 35 3.00 -2.90 6.68
CA GLU A 35 3.46 -4.27 6.48
C GLU A 35 4.94 -4.48 6.85
N SER A 36 5.80 -3.55 6.48
CA SER A 36 7.25 -3.73 6.61
C SER A 36 7.98 -2.54 7.23
N SER A 37 7.28 -1.41 7.50
CA SER A 37 7.92 -0.14 7.85
C SER A 37 8.94 0.32 6.80
N GLY A 38 8.74 -0.04 5.53
CA GLY A 38 9.63 0.28 4.42
C GLY A 38 10.87 -0.60 4.32
N ASN A 39 10.91 -1.75 5.00
CA ASN A 39 12.02 -2.70 4.91
C ASN A 39 11.85 -3.64 3.70
N PRO A 40 12.66 -3.53 2.63
CA PRO A 40 12.54 -4.39 1.46
C PRO A 40 12.93 -5.85 1.74
N ASN A 41 13.72 -6.10 2.78
CA ASN A 41 14.17 -7.44 3.18
C ASN A 41 13.28 -8.07 4.28
N ALA A 42 12.09 -7.50 4.53
CA ALA A 42 11.16 -8.07 5.49
C ALA A 42 10.70 -9.45 5.01
N PHE A 43 10.75 -10.42 5.90
CA PHE A 43 10.27 -11.78 5.66
C PHE A 43 9.48 -12.29 6.86
N ARG A 44 8.35 -12.93 6.60
CA ARG A 44 7.56 -13.62 7.60
C ARG A 44 7.18 -15.00 7.10
N ALA A 45 7.62 -16.01 7.83
CA ALA A 45 7.22 -17.40 7.56
C ALA A 45 5.73 -17.59 7.86
N GLU A 46 5.01 -18.17 6.92
CA GLU A 46 3.57 -18.42 7.04
C GLU A 46 3.29 -19.92 6.99
N ALA A 47 2.93 -20.50 8.13
CA ALA A 47 2.67 -21.95 8.22
C ALA A 47 1.55 -22.41 7.27
N LYS A 48 0.52 -21.56 7.07
CA LYS A 48 -0.60 -21.86 6.17
C LYS A 48 -0.26 -21.64 4.69
N TYR A 49 0.67 -20.74 4.39
CA TYR A 49 1.04 -20.35 3.02
C TYR A 49 2.57 -20.32 2.86
N PRO A 50 3.23 -21.51 2.93
CA PRO A 50 4.68 -21.55 2.79
C PRO A 50 5.12 -21.13 1.38
N PRO A 51 6.30 -20.54 1.22
CA PRO A 51 7.28 -20.28 2.29
C PRO A 51 6.96 -19.05 3.16
N GLY A 52 6.09 -18.13 2.74
CA GLY A 52 5.72 -16.97 3.54
C GLY A 52 5.44 -15.71 2.73
N SER A 53 5.48 -14.56 3.40
CA SER A 53 5.31 -13.22 2.85
C SER A 53 6.64 -12.47 2.82
N TYR A 54 6.82 -11.61 1.80
CA TYR A 54 8.10 -11.03 1.40
C TYR A 54 8.00 -9.53 1.15
N GLY A 55 9.06 -8.82 1.51
CA GLY A 55 9.40 -7.48 1.05
C GLY A 55 8.51 -6.38 1.57
N LEU A 56 8.48 -5.28 0.84
CA LEU A 56 7.84 -4.02 1.25
C LEU A 56 6.36 -4.16 1.59
N MET A 57 5.60 -4.83 0.75
CA MET A 57 4.15 -5.02 0.89
C MET A 57 3.78 -6.40 1.50
N GLN A 58 4.76 -7.16 2.00
CA GLN A 58 4.56 -8.48 2.61
C GLN A 58 3.66 -9.40 1.78
N ILE A 59 3.88 -9.43 0.45
CA ILE A 59 3.09 -10.27 -0.43
C ILE A 59 3.47 -11.75 -0.25
N LEU A 60 2.46 -12.61 -0.13
CA LEU A 60 2.67 -14.06 -0.12
C LEU A 60 3.23 -14.52 -1.47
N TYR A 61 4.23 -15.40 -1.45
CA TYR A 61 4.80 -15.96 -2.68
C TYR A 61 3.73 -16.65 -3.54
N THR A 62 2.83 -17.41 -2.91
CA THR A 62 1.73 -18.08 -3.61
C THR A 62 0.74 -17.10 -4.24
N THR A 63 0.51 -15.95 -3.61
CA THR A 63 -0.32 -14.87 -4.16
C THR A 63 0.37 -14.22 -5.35
N ALA A 64 1.67 -13.90 -5.25
CA ALA A 64 2.43 -13.36 -6.37
C ALA A 64 2.41 -14.30 -7.58
N GLN A 65 2.57 -15.62 -7.37
CA GLN A 65 2.44 -16.62 -8.43
C GLN A 65 1.06 -16.62 -9.08
N ALA A 66 0.00 -16.54 -8.29
CA ALA A 66 -1.38 -16.44 -8.81
C ALA A 66 -1.62 -15.18 -9.64
N LEU A 67 -0.84 -14.12 -9.38
CA LEU A 67 -0.83 -12.86 -10.13
C LEU A 67 0.10 -12.87 -11.35
N GLY A 68 0.76 -14.01 -11.63
CA GLY A 68 1.64 -14.18 -12.78
C GLY A 68 3.14 -14.01 -12.50
N TYR A 69 3.55 -13.95 -11.23
CA TYR A 69 4.97 -13.96 -10.89
C TYR A 69 5.59 -15.33 -11.16
N THR A 70 6.69 -15.35 -11.92
CA THR A 70 7.39 -16.59 -12.31
C THR A 70 8.80 -16.71 -11.73
N GLY A 71 9.22 -15.73 -10.93
CA GLY A 71 10.53 -15.72 -10.28
C GLY A 71 10.59 -16.60 -9.03
N THR A 72 11.76 -16.63 -8.39
CA THR A 72 11.96 -17.30 -7.11
C THR A 72 11.39 -16.49 -5.95
N PRO A 73 11.13 -17.08 -4.76
CA PRO A 73 10.67 -16.32 -3.59
C PRO A 73 11.55 -15.12 -3.26
N ASP A 74 12.88 -15.27 -3.35
CA ASP A 74 13.84 -14.20 -3.05
C ASP A 74 13.77 -13.01 -4.01
N GLY A 75 13.27 -13.20 -5.23
CA GLY A 75 13.00 -12.11 -6.16
C GLY A 75 11.91 -11.14 -5.69
N LEU A 76 11.10 -11.52 -4.69
CA LEU A 76 10.13 -10.64 -4.04
C LEU A 76 10.75 -9.68 -3.00
N PHE A 77 12.05 -9.78 -2.72
CA PHE A 77 12.78 -8.75 -1.98
C PHE A 77 13.17 -7.55 -2.85
N ASP A 78 13.12 -7.70 -4.18
CA ASP A 78 13.28 -6.57 -5.09
C ASP A 78 12.11 -5.58 -4.92
N PRO A 79 12.40 -4.29 -4.59
CA PRO A 79 11.36 -3.32 -4.29
C PRO A 79 10.35 -3.11 -5.42
N ASP A 80 10.83 -3.02 -6.67
CA ASP A 80 9.97 -2.76 -7.82
C ASP A 80 9.03 -3.95 -8.08
N THR A 81 9.57 -5.15 -8.08
CA THR A 81 8.80 -6.40 -8.20
C THR A 81 7.76 -6.52 -7.09
N ASN A 82 8.13 -6.21 -5.85
CA ASN A 82 7.25 -6.31 -4.70
C ASN A 82 6.08 -5.32 -4.77
N ILE A 83 6.38 -4.05 -5.07
CA ILE A 83 5.37 -3.00 -5.24
C ILE A 83 4.44 -3.34 -6.40
N LYS A 84 4.97 -3.86 -7.52
CA LYS A 84 4.15 -4.31 -8.65
C LYS A 84 3.07 -5.31 -8.24
N TYR A 85 3.47 -6.42 -7.65
CA TYR A 85 2.53 -7.51 -7.33
C TYR A 85 1.65 -7.19 -6.13
N GLY A 86 2.16 -6.43 -5.14
CA GLY A 86 1.36 -5.91 -4.04
C GLY A 86 0.28 -4.93 -4.51
N SER A 87 0.62 -4.01 -5.40
CA SER A 87 -0.33 -3.06 -6.01
C SER A 87 -1.36 -3.78 -6.89
N GLN A 88 -0.94 -4.79 -7.65
CA GLN A 88 -1.87 -5.60 -8.44
C GLN A 88 -2.89 -6.34 -7.57
N LEU A 89 -2.45 -6.90 -6.42
CA LEU A 89 -3.37 -7.48 -5.42
C LEU A 89 -4.34 -6.43 -4.89
N TRP A 90 -3.83 -5.25 -4.50
CA TRP A 90 -4.66 -4.16 -3.98
C TRP A 90 -5.73 -3.73 -4.97
N ALA A 91 -5.38 -3.61 -6.26
CA ALA A 91 -6.33 -3.30 -7.32
C ALA A 91 -7.43 -4.36 -7.49
N GLN A 92 -7.08 -5.65 -7.41
CA GLN A 92 -8.07 -6.73 -7.46
C GLN A 92 -9.02 -6.70 -6.26
N LEU A 93 -8.51 -6.39 -5.07
CA LEU A 93 -9.34 -6.23 -3.87
C LEU A 93 -10.27 -5.02 -4.00
N LYS A 94 -9.77 -3.90 -4.51
CA LYS A 94 -10.56 -2.68 -4.77
C LYS A 94 -11.69 -2.95 -5.77
N ALA A 95 -11.41 -3.64 -6.86
CA ALA A 95 -12.42 -4.06 -7.83
C ALA A 95 -13.50 -4.98 -7.22
N ARG A 96 -13.12 -5.80 -6.22
CA ARG A 96 -14.02 -6.76 -5.59
C ARG A 96 -14.85 -6.17 -4.44
N PHE A 97 -14.24 -5.30 -3.62
CA PHE A 97 -14.81 -4.86 -2.34
C PHE A 97 -15.14 -3.36 -2.30
N GLY A 98 -14.84 -2.59 -3.37
CA GLY A 98 -15.04 -1.14 -3.43
C GLY A 98 -13.89 -0.35 -2.82
N ASP A 99 -14.16 0.93 -2.52
CA ASP A 99 -13.15 1.93 -2.17
C ASP A 99 -13.02 2.22 -0.66
N ASP A 100 -13.68 1.43 0.21
CA ASP A 100 -13.55 1.61 1.66
C ASP A 100 -12.14 1.15 2.12
N PRO A 101 -11.26 2.06 2.56
CA PRO A 101 -9.89 1.71 2.92
C PRO A 101 -9.80 0.68 4.07
N ALA A 102 -10.74 0.71 5.02
CA ALA A 102 -10.77 -0.25 6.13
C ALA A 102 -11.11 -1.66 5.63
N ALA A 103 -12.11 -1.79 4.77
CA ALA A 103 -12.49 -3.06 4.17
C ALA A 103 -11.39 -3.61 3.25
N LEU A 104 -10.76 -2.74 2.45
CA LEU A 104 -9.65 -3.10 1.56
C LEU A 104 -8.46 -3.64 2.33
N TYR A 105 -8.00 -2.91 3.35
CA TYR A 105 -6.86 -3.37 4.13
C TYR A 105 -7.20 -4.62 4.94
N SER A 106 -8.42 -4.75 5.47
CA SER A 106 -8.89 -5.98 6.11
C SER A 106 -8.82 -7.18 5.15
N ALA A 107 -9.25 -6.99 3.89
CA ALA A 107 -9.16 -8.04 2.87
C ALA A 107 -7.71 -8.37 2.50
N TYR A 108 -6.84 -7.38 2.39
CA TYR A 108 -5.42 -7.55 2.13
C TYR A 108 -4.73 -8.36 3.23
N ASN A 109 -4.97 -8.00 4.49
CA ASN A 109 -4.35 -8.60 5.66
C ASN A 109 -4.87 -10.01 5.99
N SER A 110 -6.18 -10.27 5.77
CA SER A 110 -6.84 -11.49 6.25
C SER A 110 -7.58 -12.30 5.18
N GLY A 111 -7.71 -11.77 3.97
CA GLY A 111 -8.54 -12.34 2.90
C GLY A 111 -10.04 -12.02 3.05
N SER A 112 -10.47 -11.27 4.07
CA SER A 112 -11.87 -10.91 4.32
C SER A 112 -12.04 -9.42 4.57
N ALA A 113 -12.88 -8.76 3.78
CA ALA A 113 -13.17 -7.34 3.90
C ALA A 113 -13.86 -6.93 5.22
N THR A 114 -14.43 -7.89 5.95
CA THR A 114 -15.17 -7.65 7.20
C THR A 114 -14.50 -8.24 8.43
N ALA A 115 -13.34 -8.89 8.29
CA ALA A 115 -12.68 -9.53 9.41
C ALA A 115 -12.32 -8.56 10.55
N TYR A 116 -12.03 -7.29 10.22
CA TYR A 116 -11.73 -6.26 11.23
C TYR A 116 -12.89 -5.97 12.20
N GLN A 117 -14.13 -6.35 11.86
CA GLN A 117 -15.30 -6.17 12.71
C GLN A 117 -15.38 -7.22 13.84
N THR A 118 -14.71 -8.35 13.67
CA THR A 118 -14.83 -9.51 14.59
C THR A 118 -13.50 -10.06 15.08
N ASN A 119 -12.38 -9.66 14.49
CA ASN A 119 -11.03 -10.10 14.85
C ASN A 119 -10.19 -8.91 15.31
N ALA A 120 -9.78 -8.92 16.58
CA ALA A 120 -9.05 -7.82 17.21
C ALA A 120 -7.68 -7.54 16.58
N ASP A 121 -6.97 -8.59 16.12
CA ASP A 121 -5.65 -8.43 15.48
C ASP A 121 -5.80 -7.76 14.11
N VAL A 122 -6.80 -8.17 13.33
CA VAL A 122 -7.11 -7.54 12.04
C VAL A 122 -7.57 -6.09 12.26
N ALA A 123 -8.42 -5.83 13.27
CA ALA A 123 -8.86 -4.48 13.61
C ALA A 123 -7.68 -3.57 13.98
N SER A 124 -6.72 -4.07 14.78
CA SER A 124 -5.52 -3.33 15.15
C SER A 124 -4.66 -2.99 13.91
N ASN A 125 -4.49 -3.93 12.99
CA ASN A 125 -3.75 -3.71 11.75
C ASN A 125 -4.46 -2.69 10.83
N VAL A 126 -5.78 -2.76 10.72
CA VAL A 126 -6.61 -1.77 9.98
C VAL A 126 -6.44 -0.37 10.59
N GLN A 127 -6.50 -0.24 11.92
CA GLN A 127 -6.29 1.05 12.59
C GLN A 127 -4.92 1.64 12.31
N ARG A 128 -3.86 0.82 12.32
CA ARG A 128 -2.51 1.27 11.94
C ARG A 128 -2.45 1.78 10.51
N PHE A 129 -3.03 1.04 9.59
CA PHE A 129 -3.08 1.44 8.18
C PHE A 129 -3.81 2.78 7.99
N LEU A 130 -4.99 2.94 8.59
CA LEU A 130 -5.76 4.18 8.52
C LEU A 130 -5.00 5.35 9.15
N SER A 131 -4.35 5.14 10.30
CA SER A 131 -3.52 6.17 10.94
C SER A 131 -2.34 6.60 10.07
N ASN A 132 -1.70 5.66 9.36
CA ASN A 132 -0.62 5.97 8.43
C ASN A 132 -1.13 6.81 7.24
N LEU A 133 -2.30 6.48 6.72
CA LEU A 133 -2.94 7.21 5.62
C LEU A 133 -3.33 8.63 6.05
N ASP A 134 -3.96 8.79 7.21
CA ASP A 134 -4.34 10.09 7.78
C ASP A 134 -3.12 10.98 8.05
N SER A 135 -2.01 10.40 8.51
CA SER A 135 -0.76 11.12 8.75
C SER A 135 -0.21 11.74 7.46
N LEU A 136 -0.23 11.00 6.35
CA LEU A 136 0.18 11.53 5.03
C LEU A 136 -0.64 12.74 4.61
N VAL A 137 -1.96 12.67 4.76
CA VAL A 137 -2.87 13.77 4.41
C VAL A 137 -2.59 14.99 5.28
N SER A 138 -2.35 14.76 6.57
CA SER A 138 -2.06 15.85 7.54
C SER A 138 -0.69 16.51 7.27
N GLU A 139 0.34 15.72 6.95
CA GLU A 139 1.67 16.22 6.58
C GLU A 139 1.61 17.05 5.30
N ALA A 140 0.89 16.58 4.29
CA ALA A 140 0.68 17.32 3.05
C ALA A 140 -0.05 18.64 3.27
N ALA A 141 -1.12 18.64 4.07
CA ALA A 141 -1.87 19.84 4.41
C ALA A 141 -1.00 20.87 5.18
N SER A 142 -0.14 20.39 6.09
CA SER A 142 0.80 21.24 6.84
C SER A 142 1.87 21.87 5.93
N ALA A 143 2.43 21.08 5.00
CA ALA A 143 3.42 21.58 4.05
C ALA A 143 2.84 22.67 3.13
N ILE A 144 1.60 22.51 2.69
CA ILE A 144 0.85 23.52 1.91
C ILE A 144 0.67 24.81 2.70
N SER A 145 0.28 24.70 3.98
CA SER A 145 0.05 25.87 4.84
C SER A 145 1.33 26.67 5.13
N GLN A 146 2.48 26.00 5.24
CA GLN A 146 3.76 26.63 5.58
C GLN A 146 4.47 27.26 4.36
N ASN A 147 4.14 26.88 3.15
CA ASN A 147 4.82 27.37 1.95
C ASN A 147 3.84 27.55 0.77
N PRO A 148 2.95 28.56 0.83
CA PRO A 148 1.89 28.76 -0.15
C PRO A 148 2.40 29.04 -1.57
N GLU A 149 3.63 29.56 -1.74
CA GLU A 149 4.19 29.86 -3.07
C GLU A 149 4.73 28.62 -3.79
N THR A 150 5.23 27.61 -3.08
CA THR A 150 5.62 26.31 -3.65
C THR A 150 4.47 25.31 -3.70
N SER A 151 3.38 25.62 -2.99
CA SER A 151 2.18 24.78 -2.85
C SER A 151 1.45 24.53 -4.16
N GLY A 152 1.56 25.42 -5.15
CA GLY A 152 0.89 25.26 -6.43
C GLY A 152 1.25 23.97 -7.17
N LEU A 153 2.51 23.52 -7.08
CA LEU A 153 2.97 22.27 -7.72
C LEU A 153 2.65 21.02 -6.87
N ILE A 154 2.77 21.15 -5.54
CA ILE A 154 2.47 20.03 -4.62
C ILE A 154 0.95 19.81 -4.52
N VAL A 155 0.15 20.89 -4.49
CA VAL A 155 -1.32 20.82 -4.51
C VAL A 155 -1.84 20.24 -5.81
N LEU A 156 -1.23 20.57 -6.96
CA LEU A 156 -1.61 19.99 -8.24
C LEU A 156 -1.26 18.49 -8.33
N ALA A 157 -0.16 18.05 -7.71
CA ALA A 157 0.18 16.64 -7.62
C ALA A 157 -0.77 15.87 -6.69
N LEU A 158 -1.14 16.44 -5.54
CA LEU A 158 -2.04 15.82 -4.55
C LEU A 158 -3.53 15.95 -4.94
N LEU A 159 -3.97 17.09 -5.49
CA LEU A 159 -5.34 17.28 -5.97
C LEU A 159 -5.60 16.61 -7.34
N GLY A 160 -4.60 16.51 -8.19
CA GLY A 160 -4.69 15.74 -9.43
C GLY A 160 -4.96 14.27 -9.16
N LEU A 161 -4.41 13.72 -8.08
CA LEU A 161 -4.67 12.36 -7.59
C LEU A 161 -6.06 12.23 -6.98
N LEU A 162 -6.53 13.22 -6.20
CA LEU A 162 -7.88 13.25 -5.60
C LEU A 162 -9.01 13.41 -6.64
N LEU A 163 -8.76 14.08 -7.75
CA LEU A 163 -9.76 14.27 -8.82
C LEU A 163 -9.85 13.08 -9.77
N LEU A 164 -8.80 12.24 -9.86
CA LEU A 164 -8.82 11.00 -10.64
C LEU A 164 -9.53 9.86 -9.91
N SER A 165 -9.60 9.91 -8.57
CA SER A 165 -10.28 8.89 -7.75
C SER A 165 -11.80 9.09 -7.62
N ARG A 166 -12.38 10.17 -8.18
CA ARG A 166 -13.83 10.50 -8.10
C ARG A 166 -14.59 10.37 -9.42
N LYS A 167 -14.05 9.63 -10.36
CA LYS A 167 -14.75 9.23 -11.58
C LYS A 167 -14.82 7.68 -11.67
#